data_baf8c70d1618b104c50b0681063631a5
#
_entry.id   baf8c70d1618b104c50b0681063631a5
#
_cell.length_a   1.000
_cell.length_b   1.000
_cell.length_c   1.000
_cell.angle_alpha   90.00
_cell.angle_beta   90.00
_cell.angle_gamma   90.00
#
_symmetry.space_group_name_H-M   'P 1'
#
loop_
_entity.id
_entity.type
_entity.pdbx_description
1 polymer ?
#
loop_
_entity_poly.entity_id
_entity_poly.type
_entity_poly.pdbx_seq_one_letter_code
_entity_poly.pdbx_strand_id
1 'polypeptide(L)'
;WRSVVARLDIDVVDICTPNNVHAEIAIAAAKAGKHIICEKPLARTVEEARAMTEAAKAAGIIHMVAFNYRRTPAVALAKKYIEEGRIGRILNFRGTYLQDWSADENGPLSWRFQKKIAGSGTVGDIGTHVVDLAHYLVGPIAEVIAMTRTYVTTRPIQQGGVDKLGASEKSADAERAPVDVDDEVVSMLRFE
;
A
#
# COMPACT_ATOMS: atom_id res chain seq x y z
N TRP A 1 -19.40 -6.76 0.63
CA TRP A 1 -18.40 -7.80 0.85
C TRP A 1 -18.89 -8.94 1.76
N ARG A 2 -19.75 -8.65 2.75
CA ARG A 2 -20.24 -9.69 3.69
C ARG A 2 -20.96 -10.82 2.96
N SER A 3 -21.81 -10.50 1.99
CA SER A 3 -22.49 -11.50 1.16
C SER A 3 -21.53 -12.31 0.29
N VAL A 4 -20.43 -11.71 -0.17
CA VAL A 4 -19.38 -12.41 -0.94
C VAL A 4 -18.66 -13.43 -0.07
N VAL A 5 -18.22 -13.02 1.13
CA VAL A 5 -17.52 -13.91 2.07
C VAL A 5 -18.39 -15.09 2.52
N ALA A 6 -19.71 -14.90 2.63
CA ALA A 6 -20.64 -15.95 3.04
C ALA A 6 -20.97 -17.00 1.95
N ARG A 7 -20.57 -16.79 0.70
CA ARG A 7 -20.85 -17.73 -0.40
C ARG A 7 -19.96 -18.96 -0.30
N LEU A 8 -20.51 -20.14 -0.60
CA LEU A 8 -19.80 -21.41 -0.58
C LEU A 8 -19.03 -21.69 -1.88
N ASP A 9 -19.41 -21.04 -2.97
CA ASP A 9 -18.84 -21.18 -4.31
C ASP A 9 -17.68 -20.20 -4.58
N ILE A 10 -17.19 -19.49 -3.57
CA ILE A 10 -16.02 -18.61 -3.65
C ILE A 10 -14.91 -19.23 -2.83
N ASP A 11 -13.75 -19.45 -3.44
CA ASP A 11 -12.55 -19.98 -2.79
C ASP A 11 -11.57 -18.86 -2.38
N VAL A 12 -11.51 -17.77 -3.15
CA VAL A 12 -10.54 -16.68 -3.00
C VAL A 12 -11.27 -15.35 -2.93
N VAL A 13 -10.88 -14.50 -2.00
CA VAL A 13 -11.35 -13.12 -1.89
C VAL A 13 -10.18 -12.17 -2.21
N ASP A 14 -10.37 -11.36 -3.25
CA ASP A 14 -9.46 -10.27 -3.61
C ASP A 14 -9.97 -8.96 -3.01
N ILE A 15 -9.17 -8.34 -2.14
CA ILE A 15 -9.52 -7.15 -1.37
C ILE A 15 -8.87 -5.93 -2.00
N CYS A 16 -9.65 -5.20 -2.82
CA CYS A 16 -9.24 -4.00 -3.55
C CYS A 16 -9.97 -2.74 -3.04
N THR A 17 -10.31 -2.71 -1.77
CA THR A 17 -11.05 -1.62 -1.12
C THR A 17 -10.10 -0.53 -0.61
N PRO A 18 -10.63 0.61 -0.11
CA PRO A 18 -9.82 1.52 0.71
C PRO A 18 -9.23 0.84 1.95
N ASN A 19 -8.04 1.31 2.40
CA ASN A 19 -7.21 0.63 3.39
C ASN A 19 -7.89 0.39 4.75
N ASN A 20 -8.80 1.28 5.13
CA ASN A 20 -9.48 1.23 6.44
C ASN A 20 -10.40 0.01 6.65
N VAL A 21 -10.71 -0.72 5.59
CA VAL A 21 -11.58 -1.92 5.69
C VAL A 21 -10.84 -3.21 5.35
N HIS A 22 -9.56 -3.17 4.99
CA HIS A 22 -8.76 -4.34 4.68
C HIS A 22 -8.79 -5.36 5.83
N ALA A 23 -8.51 -4.92 7.05
CA ALA A 23 -8.42 -5.80 8.21
C ALA A 23 -9.76 -6.49 8.51
N GLU A 24 -10.87 -5.74 8.50
CA GLU A 24 -12.20 -6.30 8.75
C GLU A 24 -12.55 -7.38 7.72
N ILE A 25 -12.32 -7.08 6.43
CA ILE A 25 -12.65 -8.01 5.35
C ILE A 25 -11.75 -9.25 5.38
N ALA A 26 -10.43 -9.06 5.54
CA ALA A 26 -9.48 -10.16 5.55
C ALA A 26 -9.71 -11.12 6.73
N ILE A 27 -9.95 -10.59 7.93
CA ILE A 27 -10.25 -11.42 9.11
C ILE A 27 -11.55 -12.20 8.91
N ALA A 28 -12.58 -11.57 8.34
CA ALA A 28 -13.83 -12.25 8.05
C ALA A 28 -13.67 -13.34 6.98
N ALA A 29 -12.92 -13.06 5.91
CA ALA A 29 -12.62 -14.02 4.86
C ALA A 29 -11.82 -15.22 5.39
N ALA A 30 -10.78 -14.98 6.23
CA ALA A 30 -10.02 -16.03 6.88
C ALA A 30 -10.89 -16.94 7.76
N LYS A 31 -11.75 -16.35 8.60
CA LYS A 31 -12.70 -17.11 9.44
C LYS A 31 -13.69 -17.95 8.63
N ALA A 32 -14.00 -17.52 7.41
CA ALA A 32 -14.85 -18.27 6.47
C ALA A 32 -14.06 -19.29 5.62
N GLY A 33 -12.75 -19.49 5.89
CA GLY A 33 -11.90 -20.43 5.19
C GLY A 33 -11.51 -20.01 3.77
N LYS A 34 -11.68 -18.73 3.42
CA LYS A 34 -11.36 -18.21 2.08
C LYS A 34 -9.88 -17.86 1.98
N HIS A 35 -9.25 -18.20 0.85
CA HIS A 35 -7.94 -17.66 0.50
C HIS A 35 -8.02 -16.16 0.23
N ILE A 36 -6.91 -15.43 0.46
CA ILE A 36 -6.93 -13.98 0.44
C ILE A 36 -5.81 -13.44 -0.44
N ILE A 37 -6.18 -12.52 -1.34
CA ILE A 37 -5.28 -11.54 -1.93
C ILE A 37 -5.72 -10.19 -1.37
N CYS A 38 -4.79 -9.40 -0.83
CA CYS A 38 -5.12 -8.08 -0.30
C CYS A 38 -4.23 -7.03 -0.94
N GLU A 39 -4.83 -5.93 -1.39
CA GLU A 39 -4.08 -4.77 -1.89
C GLU A 39 -3.13 -4.20 -0.83
N LYS A 40 -2.12 -3.55 -1.34
CA LYS A 40 -1.14 -2.81 -0.54
C LYS A 40 -1.67 -1.38 -0.22
N PRO A 41 -1.27 -0.80 0.90
CA PRO A 41 -0.60 -1.44 2.04
C PRO A 41 -1.52 -2.46 2.70
N LEU A 42 -0.96 -3.50 3.31
CA LEU A 42 -1.77 -4.56 3.92
C LEU A 42 -2.79 -4.01 4.92
N ALA A 43 -2.37 -3.05 5.74
CA ALA A 43 -3.21 -2.42 6.75
C ALA A 43 -2.70 -1.00 7.04
N ARG A 44 -3.46 -0.23 7.82
CA ARG A 44 -3.08 1.12 8.28
C ARG A 44 -2.12 1.09 9.46
N THR A 45 -2.16 0.04 10.26
CA THR A 45 -1.33 -0.12 11.45
C THR A 45 -0.72 -1.51 11.55
N VAL A 46 0.34 -1.63 12.36
CA VAL A 46 1.00 -2.91 12.63
C VAL A 46 0.05 -3.90 13.34
N GLU A 47 -0.79 -3.39 14.23
CA GLU A 47 -1.77 -4.19 14.99
C GLU A 47 -2.81 -4.80 14.05
N GLU A 48 -3.35 -4.01 13.11
CA GLU A 48 -4.26 -4.51 12.07
C GLU A 48 -3.56 -5.59 11.22
N ALA A 49 -2.34 -5.34 10.74
CA ALA A 49 -1.59 -6.29 9.93
C ALA A 49 -1.30 -7.62 10.68
N ARG A 50 -0.97 -7.53 11.96
CA ARG A 50 -0.77 -8.72 12.83
C ARG A 50 -2.05 -9.51 12.96
N ALA A 51 -3.16 -8.85 13.29
CA ALA A 51 -4.47 -9.52 13.43
C ALA A 51 -4.90 -10.24 12.14
N MET A 52 -4.67 -9.61 10.97
CA MET A 52 -4.92 -10.23 9.66
C MET A 52 -4.06 -11.48 9.46
N THR A 53 -2.77 -11.37 9.74
CA THR A 53 -1.80 -12.47 9.57
C THR A 53 -2.10 -13.65 10.51
N GLU A 54 -2.43 -13.36 11.76
CA GLU A 54 -2.80 -14.37 12.76
C GLU A 54 -4.10 -15.08 12.38
N ALA A 55 -5.12 -14.34 11.94
CA ALA A 55 -6.37 -14.93 11.47
C ALA A 55 -6.17 -15.86 10.27
N ALA A 56 -5.35 -15.45 9.31
CA ALA A 56 -5.04 -16.25 8.12
C ALA A 56 -4.25 -17.53 8.47
N LYS A 57 -3.24 -17.40 9.36
CA LYS A 57 -2.48 -18.57 9.87
C LYS A 57 -3.34 -19.54 10.65
N ALA A 58 -4.18 -19.04 11.56
CA ALA A 58 -5.08 -19.86 12.37
C ALA A 58 -6.10 -20.63 11.50
N ALA A 59 -6.54 -20.04 10.40
CA ALA A 59 -7.44 -20.69 9.45
C ALA A 59 -6.72 -21.63 8.46
N GLY A 60 -5.39 -21.65 8.41
CA GLY A 60 -4.60 -22.46 7.48
C GLY A 60 -4.80 -22.11 6.02
N ILE A 61 -5.21 -20.88 5.71
CA ILE A 61 -5.49 -20.42 4.35
C ILE A 61 -4.24 -19.88 3.65
N ILE A 62 -4.26 -19.90 2.32
CA ILE A 62 -3.26 -19.18 1.50
C ILE A 62 -3.61 -17.69 1.50
N HIS A 63 -2.62 -16.87 1.76
CA HIS A 63 -2.80 -15.43 1.78
C HIS A 63 -1.57 -14.70 1.23
N MET A 64 -1.78 -13.56 0.57
CA MET A 64 -0.70 -12.71 0.10
C MET A 64 -1.11 -11.24 0.02
N VAL A 65 -0.10 -10.36 0.08
CA VAL A 65 -0.23 -8.93 -0.24
C VAL A 65 0.08 -8.73 -1.71
N ALA A 66 -0.68 -7.89 -2.40
CA ALA A 66 -0.56 -7.65 -3.83
C ALA A 66 0.63 -6.74 -4.20
N PHE A 67 1.84 -7.10 -3.77
CA PHE A 67 3.07 -6.45 -4.22
C PHE A 67 3.43 -6.91 -5.64
N ASN A 68 2.68 -6.44 -6.61
CA ASN A 68 2.72 -6.87 -8.00
C ASN A 68 4.07 -6.60 -8.69
N TYR A 69 4.85 -5.61 -8.22
CA TYR A 69 6.16 -5.29 -8.81
C TYR A 69 7.18 -6.41 -8.69
N ARG A 70 7.08 -7.28 -7.69
CA ARG A 70 7.87 -8.52 -7.63
C ARG A 70 7.67 -9.43 -8.84
N ARG A 71 6.50 -9.32 -9.53
CA ARG A 71 6.14 -10.13 -10.71
C ARG A 71 6.54 -9.49 -12.03
N THR A 72 7.07 -8.26 -12.01
CA THR A 72 7.62 -7.61 -13.20
C THR A 72 8.82 -8.42 -13.71
N PRO A 73 8.87 -8.79 -15.00
CA PRO A 73 9.93 -9.66 -15.53
C PRO A 73 11.36 -9.16 -15.24
N ALA A 74 11.58 -7.84 -15.32
CA ALA A 74 12.88 -7.24 -15.01
C ALA A 74 13.26 -7.40 -13.53
N VAL A 75 12.31 -7.26 -12.60
CA VAL A 75 12.55 -7.44 -11.16
C VAL A 75 12.80 -8.92 -10.85
N ALA A 76 12.04 -9.83 -11.45
CA ALA A 76 12.25 -11.26 -11.29
C ALA A 76 13.63 -11.69 -11.83
N LEU A 77 14.05 -11.13 -12.96
CA LEU A 77 15.40 -11.36 -13.52
C LEU A 77 16.51 -10.80 -12.62
N ALA A 78 16.33 -9.60 -12.07
CA ALA A 78 17.26 -9.02 -11.11
C ALA A 78 17.42 -9.91 -9.88
N LYS A 79 16.31 -10.39 -9.31
CA LYS A 79 16.30 -11.32 -8.17
C LYS A 79 17.07 -12.61 -8.50
N LYS A 80 16.81 -13.20 -9.65
CA LYS A 80 17.52 -14.38 -10.13
C LYS A 80 19.05 -14.14 -10.22
N TYR A 81 19.48 -13.02 -10.78
CA TYR A 81 20.92 -12.70 -10.89
C TYR A 81 21.59 -12.51 -9.54
N ILE A 82 20.86 -11.93 -8.58
CA ILE A 82 21.32 -11.80 -7.20
C ILE A 82 21.49 -13.19 -6.56
N GLU A 83 20.50 -14.05 -6.66
CA GLU A 83 20.51 -15.40 -6.09
C GLU A 83 21.57 -16.31 -6.71
N GLU A 84 21.85 -16.15 -8.00
CA GLU A 84 22.94 -16.84 -8.72
C GLU A 84 24.32 -16.25 -8.41
N GLY A 85 24.44 -15.20 -7.60
CA GLY A 85 25.68 -14.54 -7.26
C GLY A 85 26.33 -13.76 -8.42
N ARG A 86 25.60 -13.51 -9.51
CA ARG A 86 26.15 -12.91 -10.75
C ARG A 86 26.61 -11.47 -10.59
N ILE A 87 26.08 -10.75 -9.61
CA ILE A 87 26.50 -9.38 -9.29
C ILE A 87 27.37 -9.30 -8.03
N GLY A 88 27.68 -10.47 -7.42
CA GLY A 88 28.43 -10.53 -6.16
C GLY A 88 27.63 -10.02 -4.97
N ARG A 89 28.36 -9.58 -3.94
CA ARG A 89 27.75 -9.04 -2.71
C ARG A 89 27.10 -7.68 -2.97
N ILE A 90 25.84 -7.53 -2.57
CA ILE A 90 25.16 -6.25 -2.62
C ILE A 90 25.79 -5.30 -1.58
N LEU A 91 26.21 -4.13 -2.03
CA LEU A 91 26.85 -3.11 -1.18
C LEU A 91 25.92 -1.93 -0.89
N ASN A 92 25.00 -1.65 -1.81
CA ASN A 92 24.11 -0.50 -1.70
C ASN A 92 22.81 -0.78 -2.46
N PHE A 93 21.69 -0.29 -1.92
CA PHE A 93 20.39 -0.24 -2.59
C PHE A 93 19.94 1.22 -2.66
N ARG A 94 19.49 1.64 -3.82
CA ARG A 94 18.84 2.95 -4.01
C ARG A 94 17.53 2.73 -4.73
N GLY A 95 16.43 3.16 -4.12
CA GLY A 95 15.09 3.10 -4.69
C GLY A 95 14.48 4.49 -4.72
N THR A 96 13.89 4.85 -5.85
CA THR A 96 13.14 6.09 -6.01
C THR A 96 11.86 5.79 -6.74
N TYR A 97 10.75 6.32 -6.22
CA TYR A 97 9.45 6.23 -6.86
C TYR A 97 8.75 7.59 -6.78
N LEU A 98 8.63 8.25 -7.91
CA LEU A 98 8.04 9.59 -8.03
C LEU A 98 6.80 9.48 -8.91
N GLN A 99 5.74 10.16 -8.49
CA GLN A 99 4.50 10.30 -9.23
C GLN A 99 3.99 11.74 -9.16
N ASP A 100 3.32 12.20 -10.19
CA ASP A 100 2.85 13.58 -10.34
C ASP A 100 1.32 13.73 -10.22
N TRP A 101 0.57 12.62 -10.17
CA TRP A 101 -0.90 12.65 -10.15
C TRP A 101 -1.49 13.46 -8.98
N SER A 102 -0.77 13.58 -7.87
CA SER A 102 -1.16 14.33 -6.67
C SER A 102 -0.49 15.70 -6.56
N ALA A 103 0.34 16.10 -7.50
CA ALA A 103 1.12 17.34 -7.43
C ALA A 103 0.24 18.61 -7.58
N ASP A 104 -0.87 18.52 -8.31
CA ASP A 104 -1.82 19.64 -8.43
C ASP A 104 -2.59 19.81 -7.10
N GLU A 105 -2.37 20.94 -6.42
CA GLU A 105 -3.06 21.29 -5.17
C GLU A 105 -4.58 21.48 -5.32
N ASN A 106 -5.06 21.68 -6.56
CA ASN A 106 -6.48 21.80 -6.91
C ASN A 106 -7.10 20.46 -7.29
N GLY A 107 -6.33 19.39 -7.26
CA GLY A 107 -6.87 18.03 -7.33
C GLY A 107 -7.77 17.70 -6.14
N PRO A 108 -8.82 16.87 -6.33
CA PRO A 108 -9.84 16.62 -5.31
C PRO A 108 -9.28 15.90 -4.08
N LEU A 109 -9.90 16.17 -2.93
CA LEU A 109 -9.64 15.43 -1.70
C LEU A 109 -10.20 14.01 -1.83
N SER A 110 -9.33 13.07 -2.17
CA SER A 110 -9.70 11.64 -2.15
C SER A 110 -9.47 11.02 -0.77
N TRP A 111 -9.90 9.78 -0.58
CA TRP A 111 -9.66 9.03 0.64
C TRP A 111 -8.16 8.82 0.93
N ARG A 112 -7.32 8.84 -0.12
CA ARG A 112 -5.86 8.69 -0.02
C ARG A 112 -5.19 9.82 0.75
N PHE A 113 -5.82 10.99 0.80
CA PHE A 113 -5.33 12.16 1.52
C PHE A 113 -5.87 12.29 2.95
N GLN A 114 -6.59 11.27 3.43
CA GLN A 114 -7.21 11.24 4.74
C GLN A 114 -6.62 10.12 5.59
N LYS A 115 -5.83 10.45 6.62
CA LYS A 115 -5.13 9.49 7.48
C LYS A 115 -6.06 8.46 8.10
N LYS A 116 -7.26 8.86 8.48
CA LYS A 116 -8.28 7.97 9.05
C LYS A 116 -8.61 6.79 8.10
N ILE A 117 -8.54 7.01 6.78
CA ILE A 117 -8.89 6.01 5.77
C ILE A 117 -7.62 5.34 5.22
N ALA A 118 -6.66 6.14 4.79
CA ALA A 118 -5.45 5.65 4.14
C ALA A 118 -4.38 5.13 5.12
N GLY A 119 -4.29 5.68 6.34
CA GLY A 119 -3.24 5.39 7.32
C GLY A 119 -2.02 6.29 7.17
N SER A 120 -1.54 6.49 5.96
CA SER A 120 -0.45 7.39 5.55
C SER A 120 -0.65 7.83 4.10
N GLY A 121 0.14 8.77 3.63
CA GLY A 121 0.13 9.21 2.24
C GLY A 121 1.12 8.43 1.37
N THR A 122 2.13 9.11 0.86
CA THR A 122 3.17 8.54 -0.01
C THR A 122 3.90 7.36 0.64
N VAL A 123 4.12 7.36 1.95
CA VAL A 123 4.71 6.22 2.67
C VAL A 123 3.93 4.94 2.38
N GLY A 124 2.61 4.96 2.56
CA GLY A 124 1.76 3.78 2.37
C GLY A 124 1.44 3.49 0.91
N ASP A 125 1.26 4.52 0.08
CA ASP A 125 0.82 4.32 -1.30
C ASP A 125 1.95 3.84 -2.21
N ILE A 126 3.08 4.55 -2.27
CA ILE A 126 4.19 4.21 -3.15
C ILE A 126 5.47 3.79 -2.42
N GLY A 127 5.72 4.32 -1.22
CA GLY A 127 6.88 3.97 -0.41
C GLY A 127 6.93 2.48 -0.04
N THR A 128 5.77 1.87 0.24
CA THR A 128 5.67 0.43 0.50
C THR A 128 6.18 -0.44 -0.64
N HIS A 129 6.02 -0.02 -1.90
CA HIS A 129 6.59 -0.73 -3.05
C HIS A 129 8.12 -0.69 -3.05
N VAL A 130 8.73 0.46 -2.71
CA VAL A 130 10.19 0.58 -2.63
C VAL A 130 10.74 -0.26 -1.49
N VAL A 131 10.09 -0.23 -0.32
CA VAL A 131 10.45 -1.05 0.85
C VAL A 131 10.29 -2.52 0.54
N ASP A 132 9.21 -2.92 -0.13
CA ASP A 132 8.98 -4.29 -0.54
C ASP A 132 10.06 -4.81 -1.51
N LEU A 133 10.44 -3.99 -2.49
CA LEU A 133 11.54 -4.34 -3.41
C LEU A 133 12.88 -4.40 -2.68
N ALA A 134 13.14 -3.54 -1.71
CA ALA A 134 14.33 -3.59 -0.87
C ALA A 134 14.41 -4.92 -0.10
N HIS A 135 13.33 -5.32 0.57
CA HIS A 135 13.23 -6.62 1.24
C HIS A 135 13.39 -7.79 0.26
N TYR A 136 12.75 -7.70 -0.90
CA TYR A 136 12.75 -8.77 -1.90
C TYR A 136 14.10 -8.98 -2.54
N LEU A 137 14.81 -7.90 -2.89
CA LEU A 137 16.08 -7.97 -3.61
C LEU A 137 17.29 -8.08 -2.68
N VAL A 138 17.27 -7.42 -1.53
CA VAL A 138 18.42 -7.31 -0.63
C VAL A 138 18.28 -8.20 0.60
N GLY A 139 17.15 -8.10 1.31
CA GLY A 139 16.92 -8.86 2.54
C GLY A 139 16.27 -8.04 3.64
N PRO A 140 16.26 -8.55 4.89
CA PRO A 140 15.62 -7.90 6.02
C PRO A 140 16.22 -6.53 6.34
N ILE A 141 15.36 -5.56 6.69
CA ILE A 141 15.75 -4.24 7.16
C ILE A 141 15.81 -4.28 8.69
N ALA A 142 16.99 -3.95 9.25
CA ALA A 142 17.22 -3.91 10.69
C ALA A 142 16.89 -2.56 11.31
N GLU A 143 17.19 -1.46 10.61
CA GLU A 143 16.96 -0.11 11.12
C GLU A 143 16.51 0.83 10.02
N VAL A 144 15.75 1.86 10.42
CA VAL A 144 15.28 2.91 9.52
C VAL A 144 15.37 4.28 10.21
N ILE A 145 15.81 5.27 9.43
CA ILE A 145 15.66 6.69 9.72
C ILE A 145 14.89 7.29 8.55
N ALA A 146 13.82 8.00 8.83
CA ALA A 146 13.00 8.61 7.78
C ALA A 146 12.51 10.00 8.16
N MET A 147 12.28 10.81 7.14
CA MET A 147 11.62 12.11 7.22
C MET A 147 10.46 12.11 6.25
N THR A 148 9.35 12.69 6.67
CA THR A 148 8.17 12.89 5.84
C THR A 148 7.80 14.37 5.78
N ARG A 149 7.15 14.78 4.70
CA ARG A 149 6.65 16.14 4.54
C ARG A 149 5.30 16.15 3.84
N THR A 150 4.43 17.09 4.23
CA THR A 150 3.18 17.41 3.56
C THR A 150 3.32 18.79 2.93
N TYR A 151 3.25 18.88 1.62
CA TYR A 151 3.33 20.14 0.85
C TYR A 151 1.94 20.68 0.58
N VAL A 152 1.01 19.84 0.14
CA VAL A 152 -0.38 20.19 -0.15
C VAL A 152 -1.23 19.94 1.10
N THR A 153 -1.44 20.98 1.89
CA THR A 153 -2.11 20.88 3.21
C THR A 153 -3.64 20.92 3.15
N THR A 154 -4.21 21.31 2.01
CA THR A 154 -5.67 21.32 1.80
C THR A 154 -6.01 20.96 0.36
N ARG A 155 -7.17 20.31 0.17
CA ARG A 155 -7.69 19.99 -1.18
C ARG A 155 -9.18 20.28 -1.29
N PRO A 156 -9.68 20.59 -2.51
CA PRO A 156 -11.11 20.77 -2.75
C PRO A 156 -11.91 19.54 -2.38
N ILE A 157 -13.04 19.74 -1.70
CA ILE A 157 -14.00 18.66 -1.42
C ILE A 157 -14.76 18.35 -2.71
N GLN A 158 -14.73 17.10 -3.14
CA GLN A 158 -15.46 16.66 -4.31
C GLN A 158 -16.95 16.52 -4.01
N GLN A 159 -17.79 17.23 -4.75
CA GLN A 159 -19.23 17.02 -4.73
C GLN A 159 -19.56 15.87 -5.70
N GLY A 160 -20.08 14.74 -5.18
CA GLY A 160 -20.52 13.60 -6.00
C GLY A 160 -19.51 12.46 -6.11
N GLY A 161 -19.33 11.79 -5.10
CA GLY A 161 -19.07 10.44 -4.67
C GLY A 161 -18.41 9.39 -5.58
N VAL A 162 -17.49 9.67 -6.50
CA VAL A 162 -16.64 8.61 -7.07
C VAL A 162 -15.19 9.08 -7.12
N ASP A 163 -14.35 8.35 -6.42
CA ASP A 163 -12.91 8.55 -6.34
C ASP A 163 -12.24 8.21 -7.69
N LYS A 164 -12.22 9.17 -8.61
CA LYS A 164 -11.51 9.04 -9.87
C LYS A 164 -10.10 9.59 -9.70
N LEU A 165 -9.10 8.74 -9.79
CA LEU A 165 -7.70 9.14 -9.89
C LEU A 165 -7.55 10.09 -11.10
N GLY A 166 -7.20 11.35 -10.84
CA GLY A 166 -6.76 12.30 -11.85
C GLY A 166 -7.82 13.03 -12.68
N ALA A 167 -9.12 12.89 -12.38
CA ALA A 167 -10.15 13.59 -13.14
C ALA A 167 -11.17 14.29 -12.24
N SER A 168 -11.01 15.58 -12.04
CA SER A 168 -12.11 16.42 -11.54
C SER A 168 -12.13 17.73 -12.31
N GLU A 169 -13.33 18.28 -12.46
CA GLU A 169 -13.47 19.66 -12.86
C GLU A 169 -12.82 20.55 -11.79
N LYS A 170 -11.83 21.33 -12.23
CA LYS A 170 -11.10 22.26 -11.36
C LYS A 170 -12.05 23.39 -10.97
N SER A 171 -12.47 23.42 -9.73
CA SER A 171 -13.20 24.56 -9.16
C SER A 171 -12.29 25.31 -8.21
N ALA A 172 -11.86 26.50 -8.60
CA ALA A 172 -11.04 27.37 -7.74
C ALA A 172 -11.82 27.85 -6.49
N ASP A 173 -13.15 27.85 -6.55
CA ASP A 173 -14.04 28.32 -5.50
C ASP A 173 -14.63 27.16 -4.64
N ALA A 174 -14.16 25.93 -4.82
CA ALA A 174 -14.66 24.80 -4.06
C ALA A 174 -14.23 24.90 -2.58
N GLU A 175 -15.13 24.52 -1.67
CA GLU A 175 -14.79 24.32 -0.26
C GLU A 175 -13.62 23.32 -0.15
N ARG A 176 -12.64 23.64 0.71
CA ARG A 176 -11.44 22.83 0.89
C ARG A 176 -11.41 22.17 2.27
N ALA A 177 -10.88 20.98 2.36
CA ALA A 177 -10.64 20.30 3.61
C ALA A 177 -9.16 19.94 3.78
N PRO A 178 -8.70 19.71 5.03
CA PRO A 178 -7.31 19.44 5.32
C PRO A 178 -6.86 18.08 4.75
N VAL A 179 -5.58 18.04 4.34
CA VAL A 179 -4.80 16.83 4.08
C VAL A 179 -3.96 16.55 5.32
N ASP A 180 -4.05 15.35 5.86
CA ASP A 180 -3.37 14.94 7.10
C ASP A 180 -2.40 13.76 6.90
N VAL A 181 -1.92 13.58 5.67
CA VAL A 181 -0.95 12.55 5.26
C VAL A 181 0.26 13.19 4.58
N ASP A 182 1.31 12.41 4.44
CA ASP A 182 2.56 12.79 3.80
C ASP A 182 2.49 12.80 2.26
N ASP A 183 3.16 13.80 1.64
CA ASP A 183 3.38 13.88 0.18
C ASP A 183 4.78 13.39 -0.21
N GLU A 184 5.71 13.38 0.74
CA GLU A 184 7.10 12.97 0.52
C GLU A 184 7.60 12.10 1.67
N VAL A 185 8.43 11.12 1.34
CA VAL A 185 9.25 10.37 2.28
C VAL A 185 10.66 10.21 1.74
N VAL A 186 11.64 10.50 2.60
CA VAL A 186 13.05 10.18 2.37
C VAL A 186 13.53 9.30 3.51
N SER A 187 14.19 8.20 3.21
CA SER A 187 14.63 7.26 4.23
C SER A 187 16.03 6.71 3.96
N MET A 188 16.72 6.35 5.05
CA MET A 188 17.93 5.54 5.06
C MET A 188 17.64 4.25 5.81
N LEU A 189 18.05 3.14 5.21
CA LEU A 189 17.80 1.79 5.71
C LEU A 189 19.12 1.08 5.96
N ARG A 190 19.24 0.39 7.11
CA ARG A 190 20.31 -0.56 7.34
C ARG A 190 19.74 -1.97 7.25
N PHE A 191 20.34 -2.79 6.41
CA PHE A 191 20.01 -4.21 6.26
C PHE A 191 20.78 -5.06 7.28
N GLU A 192 20.27 -6.26 7.56
CA GLU A 192 20.94 -7.26 8.38
C GLU A 192 22.27 -7.75 7.77
#